data_1a2e763ee73c6af19b2621706f0b4c8d
#
_entry.id   1a2e763ee73c6af19b2621706f0b4c8d
#
_cell.length_a   1.000
_cell.length_b   1.000
_cell.length_c   1.000
_cell.angle_alpha   90.00
_cell.angle_beta   90.00
_cell.angle_gamma   90.00
#
_symmetry.space_group_name_H-M   'P 1'
#
loop_
_entity.id
_entity.type
_entity.pdbx_description
1 polymer ?
#
loop_
_entity_poly.entity_id
_entity_poly.type
_entity_poly.pdbx_seq_one_letter_code
_entity_poly.pdbx_strand_id
1 'polypeptide(L)'
;MAEEFTPEKLAEELRKLRIPDLVLSTVTTLGQLTYAKLEAKDLDQSRLAIDAIAALLPTLEGHVDDAVLRDYRQVLANVRLAYADAVSQQEAPAADV
;
A
#
# COMPACT_ATOMS: atom_id res chain seq x y z
N MET A 1 -33.43 2.94 -8.89
CA MET A 1 -33.73 2.68 -7.80
C MET A 1 -32.69 2.27 -6.99
N ALA A 2 -32.61 2.69 -5.98
CA ALA A 2 -31.54 2.41 -5.22
C ALA A 2 -31.54 1.02 -4.84
N GLU A 3 -30.45 0.46 -4.83
CA GLU A 3 -30.34 -0.76 -4.39
C GLU A 3 -30.51 -0.77 -2.99
N GLU A 4 -31.19 -1.61 -2.45
CA GLU A 4 -31.36 -1.67 -1.11
C GLU A 4 -30.24 -2.38 -0.50
N PHE A 5 -29.54 -1.82 0.40
CA PHE A 5 -28.46 -2.45 1.09
C PHE A 5 -29.01 -2.98 2.38
N THR A 6 -29.44 -4.18 2.44
CA THR A 6 -29.93 -4.79 3.66
C THR A 6 -28.78 -5.45 4.39
N PRO A 7 -28.90 -5.69 5.70
CA PRO A 7 -27.85 -6.41 6.42
C PRO A 7 -27.59 -7.80 5.85
N GLU A 8 -28.64 -8.47 5.37
CA GLU A 8 -28.41 -9.78 4.78
C GLU A 8 -27.62 -9.70 3.50
N LYS A 9 -27.88 -8.70 2.69
CA LYS A 9 -27.17 -8.54 1.45
C LYS A 9 -25.71 -8.21 1.71
N LEU A 10 -25.46 -7.35 2.66
CA LEU A 10 -24.11 -7.00 3.04
C LEU A 10 -23.37 -8.23 3.55
N ALA A 11 -24.00 -9.02 4.42
CA ALA A 11 -23.36 -10.21 4.95
C ALA A 11 -23.03 -11.19 3.83
N GLU A 12 -23.91 -11.29 2.84
CA GLU A 12 -23.66 -12.19 1.74
C GLU A 12 -22.49 -11.73 0.91
N GLU A 13 -22.39 -10.44 0.65
CA GLU A 13 -21.26 -9.92 -0.11
C GLU A 13 -19.97 -10.09 0.65
N LEU A 14 -19.98 -9.88 1.96
CA LEU A 14 -18.78 -10.04 2.77
C LEU A 14 -18.28 -11.46 2.76
N ARG A 15 -19.20 -12.44 2.73
CA ARG A 15 -18.77 -13.83 2.71
C ARG A 15 -18.08 -14.20 1.40
N LYS A 16 -18.36 -13.49 0.33
CA LYS A 16 -17.74 -13.78 -0.96
C LYS A 16 -16.34 -13.19 -1.09
N LEU A 17 -16.00 -12.22 -0.27
CA LEU A 17 -14.72 -11.58 -0.38
C LEU A 17 -13.63 -12.50 0.14
N ARG A 18 -12.54 -12.53 -0.57
CA ARG A 18 -11.39 -13.31 -0.14
C ARG A 18 -10.39 -12.36 0.48
N ILE A 19 -9.94 -12.70 1.67
CA ILE A 19 -9.02 -11.84 2.40
C ILE A 19 -7.73 -11.55 1.62
N PRO A 20 -7.11 -12.54 0.96
CA PRO A 20 -5.91 -12.21 0.20
C PRO A 20 -6.16 -11.15 -0.87
N ASP A 21 -7.31 -11.21 -1.54
CA ASP A 21 -7.63 -10.22 -2.56
C ASP A 21 -7.77 -8.83 -1.96
N LEU A 22 -8.41 -8.74 -0.80
CA LEU A 22 -8.57 -7.46 -0.13
C LEU A 22 -7.22 -6.92 0.33
N VAL A 23 -6.36 -7.78 0.85
CA VAL A 23 -5.04 -7.34 1.29
C VAL A 23 -4.23 -6.83 0.10
N LEU A 24 -4.29 -7.55 -1.03
CA LEU A 24 -3.56 -7.11 -2.22
C LEU A 24 -4.05 -5.75 -2.71
N SER A 25 -5.37 -5.55 -2.74
CA SER A 25 -5.88 -4.26 -3.20
C SER A 25 -5.56 -3.16 -2.20
N THR A 26 -5.52 -3.48 -0.92
CA THR A 26 -5.11 -2.51 0.09
C THR A 26 -3.65 -2.11 -0.11
N VAL A 27 -2.78 -3.08 -0.38
CA VAL A 27 -1.38 -2.78 -0.63
C VAL A 27 -1.24 -1.92 -1.88
N THR A 28 -2.02 -2.22 -2.92
CA THR A 28 -1.98 -1.41 -4.13
C THR A 28 -2.36 0.03 -3.85
N THR A 29 -3.43 0.22 -3.08
CA THR A 29 -3.87 1.57 -2.71
C THR A 29 -2.82 2.27 -1.86
N LEU A 30 -2.24 1.56 -0.90
CA LEU A 30 -1.20 2.14 -0.06
C LEU A 30 0.02 2.54 -0.89
N GLY A 31 0.36 1.74 -1.90
CA GLY A 31 1.46 2.10 -2.78
C GLY A 31 1.19 3.39 -3.54
N GLN A 32 -0.02 3.52 -4.07
CA GLN A 32 -0.40 4.74 -4.77
C GLN A 32 -0.39 5.94 -3.83
N LEU A 33 -0.89 5.75 -2.62
CA LEU A 33 -0.91 6.83 -1.65
C LEU A 33 0.50 7.22 -1.22
N THR A 34 1.41 6.26 -1.16
CA THR A 34 2.79 6.57 -0.81
C THR A 34 3.37 7.58 -1.80
N TYR A 35 3.17 7.34 -3.10
CA TYR A 35 3.70 8.26 -4.09
C TYR A 35 3.02 9.62 -4.01
N ALA A 36 1.71 9.64 -3.77
CA ALA A 36 1.01 10.91 -3.64
C ALA A 36 1.51 11.70 -2.44
N LYS A 37 1.77 11.01 -1.33
CA LYS A 37 2.27 11.69 -0.14
C LYS A 37 3.71 12.15 -0.34
N LEU A 38 4.50 11.39 -1.09
CA LEU A 38 5.86 11.83 -1.38
C LEU A 38 5.85 13.09 -2.22
N GLU A 39 4.94 13.16 -3.19
CA GLU A 39 4.83 14.37 -4.01
C GLU A 39 4.44 15.56 -3.16
N ALA A 40 3.63 15.36 -2.16
CA ALA A 40 3.20 16.42 -1.25
C ALA A 40 4.24 16.69 -0.16
N LYS A 41 5.35 15.95 -0.19
CA LYS A 41 6.43 16.09 0.79
C LYS A 41 5.97 15.75 2.19
N ASP A 42 4.97 14.90 2.32
CA ASP A 42 4.48 14.44 3.59
C ASP A 42 5.18 13.13 3.91
N LEU A 43 6.39 13.24 4.42
CA LEU A 43 7.23 12.07 4.65
C LEU A 43 6.71 11.17 5.76
N ASP A 44 6.08 11.75 6.76
CA ASP A 44 5.54 10.95 7.86
C ASP A 44 4.46 10.02 7.36
N GLN A 45 3.53 10.51 6.55
CA GLN A 45 2.46 9.69 6.02
C GLN A 45 3.00 8.68 5.02
N SER A 46 4.00 9.07 4.24
CA SER A 46 4.63 8.14 3.30
C SER A 46 5.25 6.98 4.04
N ARG A 47 5.95 7.27 5.12
CA ARG A 47 6.60 6.21 5.87
C ARG A 47 5.57 5.29 6.52
N LEU A 48 4.48 5.85 7.02
CA LEU A 48 3.43 5.04 7.63
C LEU A 48 2.84 4.08 6.60
N ALA A 49 2.61 4.57 5.38
CA ALA A 49 2.07 3.71 4.32
C ALA A 49 3.05 2.59 3.98
N ILE A 50 4.34 2.90 3.90
CA ILE A 50 5.35 1.90 3.61
C ILE A 50 5.39 0.84 4.70
N ASP A 51 5.35 1.28 5.96
CA ASP A 51 5.38 0.33 7.08
C ASP A 51 4.14 -0.56 7.06
N ALA A 52 3.00 -0.02 6.68
CA ALA A 52 1.78 -0.81 6.58
C ALA A 52 1.90 -1.87 5.48
N ILE A 53 2.46 -1.49 4.33
CA ILE A 53 2.68 -2.45 3.25
C ILE A 53 3.62 -3.57 3.74
N ALA A 54 4.72 -3.18 4.39
CA ALA A 54 5.68 -4.15 4.87
C ALA A 54 5.08 -5.11 5.89
N ALA A 55 4.12 -4.63 6.67
CA ALA A 55 3.46 -5.48 7.65
C ALA A 55 2.44 -6.41 7.02
N LEU A 56 1.81 -5.97 5.94
CA LEU A 56 0.75 -6.77 5.33
C LEU A 56 1.28 -7.87 4.42
N LEU A 57 2.36 -7.63 3.70
CA LEU A 57 2.82 -8.60 2.71
C LEU A 57 3.15 -9.97 3.29
N PRO A 58 3.79 -10.08 4.46
CA PRO A 58 4.07 -11.42 4.98
C PRO A 58 2.83 -12.24 5.29
N THR A 59 1.69 -11.59 5.54
CA THR A 59 0.47 -12.33 5.82
C THR A 59 -0.04 -13.09 4.62
N LEU A 60 0.46 -12.76 3.43
CA LEU A 60 0.01 -13.39 2.20
C LEU A 60 0.80 -14.64 1.85
N GLU A 61 1.86 -14.94 2.56
CA GLU A 61 2.66 -16.11 2.25
C GLU A 61 1.81 -17.36 2.39
N GLY A 62 1.84 -18.20 1.36
CA GLY A 62 1.04 -19.41 1.38
C GLY A 62 -0.40 -19.22 0.95
N HIS A 63 -0.82 -17.96 0.72
CA HIS A 63 -2.20 -17.66 0.36
C HIS A 63 -2.35 -17.09 -1.04
N VAL A 64 -1.26 -16.71 -1.66
CA VAL A 64 -1.24 -16.23 -3.04
C VAL A 64 -0.07 -16.88 -3.74
N ASP A 65 -0.07 -16.83 -5.08
CA ASP A 65 1.05 -17.38 -5.83
C ASP A 65 2.33 -16.66 -5.50
N ASP A 66 3.43 -17.41 -5.48
CA ASP A 66 4.72 -16.82 -5.16
C ASP A 66 5.08 -15.70 -6.13
N ALA A 67 4.68 -15.84 -7.39
CA ALA A 67 4.97 -14.80 -8.38
C ALA A 67 4.25 -13.50 -8.03
N VAL A 68 3.02 -13.60 -7.57
CA VAL A 68 2.24 -12.43 -7.17
C VAL A 68 2.91 -11.77 -5.99
N LEU A 69 3.31 -12.56 -5.00
CA LEU A 69 3.93 -12.00 -3.80
C LEU A 69 5.25 -11.33 -4.15
N ARG A 70 6.01 -11.93 -5.05
CA ARG A 70 7.26 -11.34 -5.49
C ARG A 70 7.04 -9.98 -6.15
N ASP A 71 6.01 -9.88 -6.99
CA ASP A 71 5.71 -8.61 -7.65
C ASP A 71 5.33 -7.55 -6.63
N TYR A 72 4.58 -7.91 -5.61
CA TYR A 72 4.18 -6.93 -4.60
C TYR A 72 5.36 -6.56 -3.69
N ARG A 73 6.29 -7.49 -3.47
CA ARG A 73 7.50 -7.14 -2.75
C ARG A 73 8.36 -6.17 -3.54
N GLN A 74 8.28 -6.27 -4.88
CA GLN A 74 8.98 -5.30 -5.71
C GLN A 74 8.35 -3.91 -5.58
N VAL A 75 7.02 -3.85 -5.44
CA VAL A 75 6.35 -2.58 -5.18
C VAL A 75 6.89 -1.97 -3.89
N LEU A 76 7.02 -2.79 -2.85
CA LEU A 76 7.55 -2.29 -1.58
C LEU A 76 8.97 -1.76 -1.75
N ALA A 77 9.80 -2.48 -2.48
CA ALA A 77 11.17 -2.03 -2.71
C ALA A 77 11.18 -0.70 -3.45
N ASN A 78 10.29 -0.55 -4.42
CA ASN A 78 10.22 0.68 -5.20
C ASN A 78 9.79 1.87 -4.36
N VAL A 79 8.77 1.70 -3.51
CA VAL A 79 8.32 2.84 -2.69
C VAL A 79 9.36 3.17 -1.62
N ARG A 80 10.09 2.17 -1.12
CA ARG A 80 11.17 2.42 -0.17
C ARG A 80 12.27 3.24 -0.82
N LEU A 81 12.61 2.93 -2.05
CA LEU A 81 13.62 3.67 -2.76
C LEU A 81 13.18 5.10 -3.01
N ALA A 82 11.94 5.27 -3.43
CA ALA A 82 11.39 6.61 -3.66
C ALA A 82 11.39 7.43 -2.37
N TYR A 83 11.07 6.78 -1.25
CA TYR A 83 11.08 7.46 0.04
C TYR A 83 12.51 7.87 0.41
N ALA A 84 13.47 6.98 0.22
CA ALA A 84 14.86 7.30 0.55
C ALA A 84 15.36 8.48 -0.28
N ASP A 85 14.97 8.52 -1.56
CA ASP A 85 15.35 9.64 -2.41
C ASP A 85 14.72 10.93 -1.91
N ALA A 86 13.46 10.89 -1.51
CA ALA A 86 12.77 12.08 -1.02
C ALA A 86 13.42 12.59 0.27
N VAL A 87 13.78 11.68 1.18
CA VAL A 87 14.44 12.06 2.41
C VAL A 87 15.78 12.69 2.09
N SER A 88 16.52 12.09 1.19
CA SER A 88 17.83 12.59 0.81
C SER A 88 17.73 14.00 0.24
N GLN A 89 16.74 14.24 -0.60
CA GLN A 89 16.56 15.55 -1.18
C GLN A 89 16.18 16.60 -0.13
N GLN A 90 15.36 16.17 0.82
CA GLN A 90 14.93 17.10 1.83
C GLN A 90 16.05 17.45 2.79
N GLU A 91 16.97 16.53 3.04
CA GLU A 91 18.07 16.76 3.92
C GLU A 91 19.26 17.37 3.23
N ALA A 92 19.25 17.44 1.92
CA ALA A 92 20.37 17.99 1.19
C ALA A 92 20.58 19.43 1.60
N PRO A 93 21.80 19.85 1.80
CA PRO A 93 22.06 21.21 2.18
C PRO A 93 21.65 22.09 1.04
N ALA A 94 21.00 23.07 1.40
CA ALA A 94 20.54 23.90 0.47
C ALA A 94 21.69 24.47 -0.15
N ALA A 95 21.99 24.30 -0.89
CA ALA A 95 22.84 24.80 -1.42
C ALA A 95 23.99 25.08 -1.12
N ASP A 96 24.00 24.82 -0.81
CA ASP A 96 24.82 24.95 -0.63
C ASP A 96 25.36 25.82 -1.05
N VAL A 97 25.17 26.31 -1.19
CA VAL A 97 25.48 27.22 -1.59
C VAL A 97 26.21 27.74 -1.59
#